data_6f67b3cfbdbe0fffe2b89b7b64db3e6b
#
_entry.id   6f67b3cfbdbe0fffe2b89b7b64db3e6b
#
_cell.length_a   1.000
_cell.length_b   1.000
_cell.length_c   1.000
_cell.angle_alpha   90.00
_cell.angle_beta   90.00
_cell.angle_gamma   90.00
#
_symmetry.space_group_name_H-M   'P 1'
#
loop_
_entity.id
_entity.type
_entity.pdbx_description
1 polymer ?
#
loop_
_entity_poly.entity_id
_entity_poly.type
_entity_poly.pdbx_seq_one_letter_code
_entity_poly.pdbx_strand_id
1 'polypeptide(L)'
;MAKKFSELRAKMSPEARELSKKLAQRYREEMALDEVREARSMTQEHLGNLLGINQAAVSKMERRADMYVSTLQAMIKAMGGRLQIIAVFPEGKVEIDQFRKLRRRNEP
;
A
#
# COMPACT_ATOMS: atom_id res chain seq x y z
N MET A 1 7.97 18.60 -4.06
CA MET A 1 6.59 18.31 -3.71
C MET A 1 6.31 18.42 -2.22
N ALA A 2 7.13 17.85 -1.35
CA ALA A 2 6.92 17.93 0.10
C ALA A 2 6.91 19.37 0.62
N LYS A 3 7.80 20.23 0.13
CA LYS A 3 7.87 21.64 0.50
C LYS A 3 6.60 22.40 0.11
N LYS A 4 6.10 22.17 -1.12
CA LYS A 4 4.90 22.84 -1.63
C LYS A 4 3.66 22.46 -0.83
N PHE A 5 3.54 21.18 -0.49
CA PHE A 5 2.45 20.68 0.34
C PHE A 5 2.50 21.28 1.74
N SER A 6 3.69 21.36 2.35
CA SER A 6 3.91 21.96 3.67
C SER A 6 3.54 23.45 3.69
N GLU A 7 3.89 24.18 2.62
CA GLU A 7 3.56 25.61 2.48
C GLU A 7 2.05 25.82 2.39
N LEU A 8 1.36 25.01 1.59
CA LEU A 8 -0.11 25.07 1.48
C LEU A 8 -0.75 24.77 2.83
N ARG A 9 -0.24 23.79 3.52
CA ARG A 9 -0.73 23.37 4.82
C ARG A 9 -0.56 24.46 5.87
N ALA A 10 0.56 25.20 5.83
CA ALA A 10 0.85 26.29 6.74
C ALA A 10 -0.11 27.47 6.56
N LYS A 11 -0.67 27.64 5.36
CA LYS A 11 -1.63 28.71 5.03
C LYS A 11 -3.07 28.36 5.39
N MET A 12 -3.36 27.11 5.73
CA MET A 12 -4.70 26.66 6.09
C MET A 12 -5.06 27.08 7.52
N SER A 13 -6.36 27.29 7.77
CA SER A 13 -6.86 27.46 9.13
C SER A 13 -6.67 26.15 9.92
N PRO A 14 -6.63 26.21 11.26
CA PRO A 14 -6.52 24.99 12.08
C PRO A 14 -7.63 23.98 11.77
N GLU A 15 -8.84 24.45 11.52
CA GLU A 15 -9.98 23.58 11.19
C GLU A 15 -9.81 22.92 9.83
N ALA A 16 -9.35 23.68 8.83
CA ALA A 16 -9.08 23.16 7.50
C ALA A 16 -7.92 22.16 7.51
N ARG A 17 -6.88 22.40 8.33
CA ARG A 17 -5.78 21.47 8.51
C ARG A 17 -6.25 20.15 9.08
N GLU A 18 -7.10 20.20 10.10
CA GLU A 18 -7.61 19.01 10.75
C GLU A 18 -8.46 18.19 9.80
N LEU A 19 -9.34 18.83 9.03
CA LEU A 19 -10.15 18.16 8.02
C LEU A 19 -9.28 17.53 6.94
N SER A 20 -8.30 18.29 6.42
CA SER A 20 -7.37 17.80 5.41
C SER A 20 -6.59 16.59 5.91
N LYS A 21 -6.13 16.63 7.17
CA LYS A 21 -5.42 15.53 7.80
C LYS A 21 -6.28 14.29 7.92
N LYS A 22 -7.54 14.44 8.33
CA LYS A 22 -8.49 13.32 8.43
C LYS A 22 -8.77 12.69 7.07
N LEU A 23 -8.98 13.51 6.04
CA LEU A 23 -9.21 13.04 4.68
C LEU A 23 -7.99 12.30 4.14
N ALA A 24 -6.79 12.86 4.33
CA ALA A 24 -5.55 12.24 3.88
C ALA A 24 -5.32 10.90 4.59
N GLN A 25 -5.59 10.83 5.89
CA GLN A 25 -5.47 9.61 6.68
C GLN A 25 -6.43 8.54 6.19
N ARG A 26 -7.69 8.93 5.90
CA ARG A 26 -8.71 8.01 5.37
C ARG A 26 -8.29 7.42 4.04
N TYR A 27 -7.77 8.25 3.12
CA TYR A 27 -7.27 7.77 1.83
C TYR A 27 -6.08 6.82 2.00
N ARG A 28 -5.21 7.06 2.99
CA ARG A 28 -4.08 6.18 3.28
C ARG A 28 -4.50 4.84 3.89
N GLU A 29 -5.61 4.82 4.62
CA GLU A 29 -6.11 3.62 5.29
C GLU A 29 -6.93 2.72 4.37
N GLU A 30 -7.61 3.32 3.40
CA GLU A 30 -8.54 2.61 2.53
C GLU A 30 -8.26 2.87 1.06
N MET A 31 -7.24 2.20 0.54
CA MET A 31 -6.93 2.26 -0.89
C MET A 31 -7.03 0.88 -1.51
N ALA A 32 -7.60 0.81 -2.71
CA ALA A 32 -7.48 -0.39 -3.53
C ALA A 32 -6.03 -0.53 -4.04
N LEU A 33 -5.63 -1.75 -4.38
CA LEU A 33 -4.23 -2.03 -4.74
C LEU A 33 -3.74 -1.22 -5.95
N ASP A 34 -4.59 -1.01 -6.95
CA ASP A 34 -4.26 -0.17 -8.11
C ASP A 34 -4.05 1.30 -7.71
N GLU A 35 -4.81 1.78 -6.75
CA GLU A 35 -4.64 3.14 -6.21
C GLU A 35 -3.32 3.28 -5.45
N VAL A 36 -2.93 2.25 -4.70
CA VAL A 36 -1.63 2.22 -4.01
C VAL A 36 -0.50 2.31 -5.02
N ARG A 37 -0.57 1.52 -6.10
CA ARG A 37 0.43 1.55 -7.17
C ARG A 37 0.51 2.94 -7.81
N GLU A 38 -0.64 3.54 -8.13
CA GLU A 38 -0.69 4.88 -8.73
C GLU A 38 -0.14 5.96 -7.78
N ALA A 39 -0.44 5.84 -6.48
CA ALA A 39 0.08 6.76 -5.47
C ALA A 39 1.61 6.67 -5.37
N ARG A 40 2.20 5.53 -5.72
CA ARG A 40 3.64 5.33 -5.79
C ARG A 40 4.23 5.74 -7.15
N SER A 41 3.43 6.35 -8.02
CA SER A 41 3.83 6.79 -9.37
C SER A 41 4.36 5.64 -10.24
N MET A 42 3.77 4.47 -10.10
CA MET A 42 4.16 3.27 -10.85
C MET A 42 3.08 2.88 -11.85
N THR A 43 3.49 2.54 -13.06
CA THR A 43 2.59 1.96 -14.05
C THR A 43 2.49 0.45 -13.84
N GLN A 44 1.43 -0.16 -14.39
CA GLN A 44 1.30 -1.63 -14.37
C GLN A 44 2.47 -2.28 -15.11
N GLU A 45 2.93 -1.68 -16.20
CA GLU A 45 4.08 -2.16 -16.95
C GLU A 45 5.36 -2.16 -16.12
N HIS A 46 5.62 -1.05 -15.42
CA HIS A 46 6.80 -0.94 -14.56
C HIS A 46 6.77 -1.97 -13.43
N LEU A 47 5.61 -2.09 -12.75
CA LEU A 47 5.46 -3.09 -11.69
C LEU A 47 5.64 -4.51 -12.24
N GLY A 48 5.08 -4.78 -13.42
CA GLY A 48 5.24 -6.07 -14.09
C GLY A 48 6.70 -6.40 -14.36
N ASN A 49 7.48 -5.40 -14.82
CA ASN A 49 8.92 -5.58 -15.05
C ASN A 49 9.66 -5.97 -13.78
N LEU A 50 9.31 -5.33 -12.65
CA LEU A 50 9.92 -5.65 -11.36
C LEU A 50 9.56 -7.05 -10.87
N LEU A 51 8.35 -7.50 -11.19
CA LEU A 51 7.85 -8.82 -10.77
C LEU A 51 8.18 -9.94 -11.77
N GLY A 52 8.67 -9.58 -12.95
CA GLY A 52 8.95 -10.55 -14.01
C GLY A 52 7.70 -11.07 -14.72
N ILE A 53 6.63 -10.29 -14.76
CA ILE A 53 5.36 -10.64 -15.42
C ILE A 53 4.92 -9.50 -16.33
N ASN A 54 3.96 -9.78 -17.23
CA ASN A 54 3.47 -8.76 -18.15
C ASN A 54 2.40 -7.86 -17.50
N GLN A 55 2.09 -6.76 -18.16
CA GLN A 55 1.10 -5.79 -17.70
C GLN A 55 -0.28 -6.40 -17.49
N ALA A 56 -0.71 -7.29 -18.38
CA ALA A 56 -2.01 -7.95 -18.28
C ALA A 56 -2.13 -8.79 -17.01
N ALA A 57 -1.04 -9.46 -16.62
CA ALA A 57 -1.00 -10.25 -15.39
C ALA A 57 -1.10 -9.34 -14.17
N VAL A 58 -0.42 -8.19 -14.17
CA VAL A 58 -0.54 -7.19 -13.08
C VAL A 58 -1.98 -6.70 -12.96
N SER A 59 -2.60 -6.36 -14.09
CA SER A 59 -3.98 -5.89 -14.14
C SER A 59 -4.95 -6.92 -13.53
N LYS A 60 -4.77 -8.20 -13.86
CA LYS A 60 -5.57 -9.28 -13.28
C LYS A 60 -5.37 -9.40 -11.77
N MET A 61 -4.13 -9.36 -11.32
CA MET A 61 -3.79 -9.48 -9.91
C MET A 61 -4.38 -8.35 -9.07
N GLU A 62 -4.34 -7.13 -9.58
CA GLU A 62 -4.89 -5.96 -8.88
C GLU A 62 -6.41 -6.04 -8.69
N ARG A 63 -7.11 -6.76 -9.55
CA ARG A 63 -8.57 -6.88 -9.48
C ARG A 63 -9.06 -8.09 -8.69
N ARG A 64 -8.18 -8.99 -8.28
CA ARG A 64 -8.57 -10.19 -7.56
C ARG A 64 -8.65 -9.94 -6.07
N ALA A 65 -9.78 -10.32 -5.48
CA ALA A 65 -9.99 -10.22 -4.04
C ALA A 65 -9.43 -11.42 -3.27
N ASP A 66 -9.08 -12.51 -3.98
CA ASP A 66 -8.64 -13.77 -3.39
C ASP A 66 -7.17 -14.11 -3.71
N MET A 67 -6.33 -13.10 -3.79
CA MET A 67 -4.93 -13.30 -4.11
C MET A 67 -4.17 -13.91 -2.92
N TYR A 68 -3.12 -14.69 -3.23
CA TYR A 68 -2.25 -15.24 -2.20
C TYR A 68 -1.49 -14.14 -1.47
N VAL A 69 -1.27 -14.35 -0.17
CA VAL A 69 -0.50 -13.39 0.65
C VAL A 69 0.92 -13.22 0.09
N SER A 70 1.55 -14.31 -0.35
CA SER A 70 2.89 -14.24 -0.95
C SER A 70 2.93 -13.34 -2.19
N THR A 71 1.88 -13.38 -3.01
CA THR A 71 1.74 -12.53 -4.18
C THR A 71 1.60 -11.05 -3.77
N LEU A 72 0.74 -10.79 -2.80
CA LEU A 72 0.54 -9.43 -2.29
C LEU A 72 1.82 -8.88 -1.66
N GLN A 73 2.55 -9.70 -0.91
CA GLN A 73 3.84 -9.31 -0.35
C GLN A 73 4.84 -8.93 -1.43
N ALA A 74 4.91 -9.71 -2.51
CA ALA A 74 5.81 -9.43 -3.63
C ALA A 74 5.45 -8.10 -4.31
N MET A 75 4.17 -7.83 -4.51
CA MET A 75 3.71 -6.59 -5.12
C MET A 75 4.06 -5.37 -4.26
N ILE A 76 3.77 -5.43 -2.97
CA ILE A 76 4.05 -4.33 -2.05
C ILE A 76 5.57 -4.09 -1.94
N LYS A 77 6.35 -5.15 -1.89
CA LYS A 77 7.81 -5.05 -1.86
C LYS A 77 8.36 -4.39 -3.13
N ALA A 78 7.82 -4.76 -4.30
CA ALA A 78 8.20 -4.15 -5.57
C ALA A 78 7.89 -2.65 -5.62
N MET A 79 6.84 -2.23 -4.91
CA MET A 79 6.48 -0.81 -4.77
C MET A 79 7.31 -0.07 -3.72
N GLY A 80 8.22 -0.74 -3.05
CA GLY A 80 9.10 -0.16 -2.03
C GLY A 80 8.53 -0.20 -0.62
N GLY A 81 7.47 -0.96 -0.40
CA GLY A 81 6.82 -1.06 0.90
C GLY A 81 7.01 -2.42 1.58
N ARG A 82 6.29 -2.59 2.67
CA ARG A 82 6.26 -3.83 3.44
C ARG A 82 4.81 -4.13 3.81
N LEU A 83 4.38 -5.36 3.62
CA LEU A 83 3.03 -5.78 3.96
C LEU A 83 2.94 -6.11 5.46
N GLN A 84 1.96 -5.53 6.13
CA GLN A 84 1.57 -5.90 7.48
C GLN A 84 0.15 -6.42 7.45
N ILE A 85 -0.10 -7.53 8.14
CA ILE A 85 -1.44 -8.11 8.25
C ILE A 85 -1.90 -7.95 9.69
N ILE A 86 -3.01 -7.24 9.87
CA ILE A 86 -3.49 -6.87 11.19
C ILE A 86 -4.93 -7.36 11.37
N ALA A 87 -5.16 -8.13 12.42
CA ALA A 87 -6.51 -8.51 12.83
C ALA A 87 -7.02 -7.50 13.86
N VAL A 88 -8.24 -7.03 13.67
CA VAL A 88 -8.86 -6.04 14.55
C VAL A 88 -9.99 -6.70 15.34
N PHE A 89 -9.86 -6.66 16.65
CA PHE A 89 -10.86 -7.21 17.57
C PHE A 89 -11.42 -6.08 18.45
N PRO A 90 -12.56 -6.30 19.13
CA PRO A 90 -13.08 -5.28 20.04
C PRO A 90 -12.08 -4.89 21.14
N GLU A 91 -11.20 -5.82 21.54
CA GLU A 91 -10.20 -5.62 22.61
C GLU A 91 -8.93 -4.93 22.10
N GLY A 92 -8.67 -4.92 20.79
CA GLY A 92 -7.46 -4.30 20.24
C GLY A 92 -7.04 -4.93 18.92
N LYS A 93 -5.86 -4.53 18.47
CA LYS A 93 -5.29 -4.97 17.19
C LYS A 93 -4.11 -5.90 17.41
N VAL A 94 -3.99 -6.92 16.58
CA VAL A 94 -2.88 -7.88 16.63
C VAL A 94 -2.27 -8.01 15.23
N GLU A 95 -0.96 -7.86 15.13
CA GLU A 95 -0.25 -8.12 13.89
C GLU A 95 0.00 -9.62 13.74
N ILE A 96 -0.37 -10.19 12.58
CA ILE A 96 -0.14 -11.59 12.27
C ILE A 96 1.24 -11.72 11.63
N ASP A 97 2.18 -12.37 12.31
CA ASP A 97 3.59 -12.42 11.89
C ASP A 97 4.00 -13.68 11.14
N GLN A 98 3.13 -14.70 11.09
CA GLN A 98 3.49 -16.00 10.47
C GLN A 98 3.87 -15.89 8.99
N PHE A 99 3.32 -14.90 8.28
CA PHE A 99 3.62 -14.70 6.85
C PHE A 99 5.00 -14.09 6.64
N ARG A 100 5.53 -13.38 7.62
CA ARG A 100 6.92 -12.90 7.59
C ARG A 100 7.90 -14.06 7.73
N LYS A 101 7.57 -15.05 8.56
CA LYS A 101 8.37 -16.26 8.73
C LYS A 101 8.41 -17.11 7.46
N LEU A 102 7.29 -17.16 6.72
CA LEU A 102 7.22 -17.85 5.44
C LEU A 102 8.23 -17.28 4.44
N ARG A 103 8.35 -15.95 4.42
CA ARG A 103 9.32 -15.25 3.57
C ARG A 103 10.75 -15.65 3.90
N ARG A 104 11.09 -15.74 5.19
CA ARG A 104 12.43 -16.15 5.64
C ARG A 104 12.77 -17.57 5.22
N ARG A 105 11.79 -18.46 5.20
CA ARG A 105 11.99 -19.87 4.76
C ARG A 105 12.33 -19.95 3.29
N ASN A 106 11.86 -19.01 2.49
CA ASN A 106 12.08 -19.01 1.04
C ASN A 106 13.35 -18.26 0.63
N GLU A 107 14.05 -17.62 1.56
CA GLU A 107 15.33 -17.00 1.30
C GLU A 107 16.44 -18.05 1.37
N PRO A 108 17.35 -18.07 0.34
CA PRO A 108 18.46 -19.01 0.33
C PRO A 108 19.48 -18.73 1.44
#